data_7bfb846732b1eab8e49d4f9937abcb05
#
_entry.id   7bfb846732b1eab8e49d4f9937abcb05
#
_cell.length_a   1.000
_cell.length_b   1.000
_cell.length_c   1.000
_cell.angle_alpha   90.00
_cell.angle_beta   90.00
_cell.angle_gamma   90.00
#
_symmetry.space_group_name_H-M   'P 1'
#
loop_
_entity.id
_entity.type
_entity.pdbx_description
1 polymer ?
#
loop_
_entity_poly.entity_id
_entity_poly.type
_entity_poly.pdbx_seq_one_letter_code
_entity_poly.pdbx_strand_id
1 'polypeptide(L)'
;IYQLLGHLIKFLYDMGINIDDMEKDIVKTYQRLDSFSTSTEIFQWLSGLCHTISDKITRSNQSHQEHVCTETIDYIRQHYQENTLCLNEIADNVNISPAHLSALFKKHRQQNISDVISDIRIEAACNLLKNTNLSLKEISFKVGYSNQYYFSSCFKKKTGKTPSSYR
;
A
#
# COMPACT_ATOMS: atom_id res chain seq x y z
N ILE A 1 16.63 15.26 32.29
CA ILE A 1 16.06 15.74 31.01
C ILE A 1 17.03 15.45 29.89
N TYR A 2 18.31 15.87 29.94
CA TYR A 2 19.33 15.62 28.93
C TYR A 2 19.50 14.14 28.57
N GLN A 3 19.55 13.26 29.59
CA GLN A 3 19.61 11.80 29.38
C GLN A 3 18.38 11.25 28.66
N LEU A 4 17.20 11.74 29.02
CA LEU A 4 15.92 11.32 28.44
C LEU A 4 15.83 11.74 26.96
N LEU A 5 16.28 12.94 26.64
CA LEU A 5 16.37 13.42 25.28
C LEU A 5 17.37 12.61 24.46
N GLY A 6 18.54 12.27 25.02
CA GLY A 6 19.52 11.42 24.36
C GLY A 6 18.99 10.01 24.06
N HIS A 7 18.21 9.41 24.98
CA HIS A 7 17.56 8.13 24.74
C HIS A 7 16.48 8.24 23.65
N LEU A 8 15.71 9.31 23.63
CA LEU A 8 14.69 9.56 22.61
C LEU A 8 15.33 9.70 21.21
N ILE A 9 16.41 10.46 21.09
CA ILE A 9 17.16 10.62 19.85
C ILE A 9 17.70 9.28 19.35
N LYS A 10 18.32 8.52 20.25
CA LYS A 10 18.81 7.17 19.93
C LYS A 10 17.69 6.25 19.46
N PHE A 11 16.55 6.25 20.15
CA PHE A 11 15.39 5.46 19.76
C PHE A 11 14.86 5.81 18.35
N LEU A 12 14.80 7.10 18.02
CA LEU A 12 14.39 7.57 16.69
C LEU A 12 15.40 7.15 15.60
N TYR A 13 16.68 7.22 15.91
CA TYR A 13 17.74 6.74 15.01
C TYR A 13 17.64 5.23 14.77
N ASP A 14 17.45 4.45 15.83
CA ASP A 14 17.30 2.98 15.76
C ASP A 14 16.02 2.58 14.95
N MET A 15 15.01 3.44 14.92
CA MET A 15 13.80 3.27 14.09
C MET A 15 13.98 3.72 12.62
N GLY A 16 15.17 4.16 12.21
CA GLY A 16 15.45 4.62 10.84
C GLY A 16 14.76 5.93 10.47
N ILE A 17 14.27 6.70 11.45
CA ILE A 17 13.67 8.00 11.22
C ILE A 17 14.79 9.00 10.95
N ASN A 18 14.78 9.59 9.75
CA ASN A 18 15.80 10.57 9.37
C ASN A 18 15.76 11.78 10.30
N ILE A 19 16.84 11.96 11.06
CA ILE A 19 16.98 12.99 12.08
C ILE A 19 17.62 14.26 11.49
N ASP A 20 18.09 14.26 10.24
CA ASP A 20 18.82 15.40 9.64
C ASP A 20 18.01 16.70 9.63
N ASP A 21 16.69 16.61 9.43
CA ASP A 21 15.79 17.74 9.62
C ASP A 21 15.56 18.10 11.09
N MET A 22 15.80 17.16 12.00
CA MET A 22 15.68 17.37 13.45
C MET A 22 17.00 17.80 14.10
N GLU A 23 18.15 17.56 13.47
CA GLU A 23 19.46 17.92 14.04
C GLU A 23 19.58 19.44 14.26
N LYS A 24 19.09 20.24 13.32
CA LYS A 24 18.97 21.68 13.48
C LYS A 24 17.99 22.09 14.59
N ASP A 25 16.92 21.33 14.75
CA ASP A 25 15.93 21.53 15.80
C ASP A 25 16.41 20.97 17.15
N ILE A 26 17.23 19.91 17.15
CA ILE A 26 17.82 19.33 18.37
C ILE A 26 18.86 20.25 18.99
N VAL A 27 19.76 20.85 18.18
CA VAL A 27 20.72 21.85 18.68
C VAL A 27 19.98 23.06 19.26
N LYS A 28 18.97 23.57 18.57
CA LYS A 28 18.08 24.62 19.09
C LYS A 28 17.32 24.16 20.34
N THR A 29 16.99 22.89 20.42
CA THR A 29 16.31 22.22 21.53
C THR A 29 17.21 22.20 22.78
N TYR A 30 18.48 21.83 22.66
CA TYR A 30 19.44 21.90 23.78
C TYR A 30 19.61 23.33 24.28
N GLN A 31 19.72 24.31 23.37
CA GLN A 31 19.81 25.73 23.73
C GLN A 31 18.54 26.27 24.39
N ARG A 32 17.38 25.68 24.06
CA ARG A 32 16.09 26.05 24.62
C ARG A 32 15.86 25.45 26.01
N LEU A 33 16.47 24.29 26.34
CA LEU A 33 16.36 23.67 27.67
C LEU A 33 16.86 24.57 28.77
N ASP A 34 17.93 25.31 28.50
CA ASP A 34 18.53 26.25 29.48
C ASP A 34 17.67 27.53 29.68
N SER A 35 16.70 27.79 28.79
CA SER A 35 15.80 28.95 28.86
C SER A 35 14.51 28.70 29.63
N PHE A 36 14.17 27.43 29.96
CA PHE A 36 12.94 27.13 30.70
C PHE A 36 13.07 27.49 32.19
N SER A 37 12.13 28.26 32.65
CA SER A 37 12.07 28.73 34.06
C SER A 37 11.21 27.87 34.94
N THR A 38 10.30 27.06 34.34
CA THR A 38 9.31 26.26 35.08
C THR A 38 9.24 24.81 34.60
N SER A 39 8.87 23.89 35.48
CA SER A 39 8.60 22.51 35.14
C SER A 39 7.42 22.37 34.16
N THR A 40 6.47 23.27 34.20
CA THR A 40 5.32 23.31 33.28
C THR A 40 5.72 23.59 31.84
N GLU A 41 6.64 24.55 31.64
CA GLU A 41 7.19 24.85 30.30
C GLU A 41 7.94 23.64 29.71
N ILE A 42 8.73 22.97 30.52
CA ILE A 42 9.43 21.73 30.11
C ILE A 42 8.43 20.64 29.69
N PHE A 43 7.35 20.44 30.49
CA PHE A 43 6.34 19.44 30.21
C PHE A 43 5.59 19.75 28.90
N GLN A 44 5.16 21.00 28.70
CA GLN A 44 4.48 21.44 27.48
C GLN A 44 5.36 21.24 26.25
N TRP A 45 6.65 21.58 26.37
CA TRP A 45 7.60 21.39 25.28
C TRP A 45 7.82 19.91 24.95
N LEU A 46 8.04 19.05 25.95
CA LEU A 46 8.17 17.58 25.75
C LEU A 46 6.92 16.99 25.10
N SER A 47 5.74 17.41 25.56
CA SER A 47 4.47 16.95 24.96
C SER A 47 4.38 17.36 23.49
N GLY A 48 4.72 18.59 23.13
CA GLY A 48 4.74 19.06 21.76
C GLY A 48 5.76 18.28 20.89
N LEU A 49 6.94 17.97 21.43
CA LEU A 49 7.93 17.13 20.75
C LEU A 49 7.39 15.71 20.49
N CYS A 50 6.77 15.08 21.47
CA CYS A 50 6.15 13.76 21.32
C CYS A 50 5.06 13.76 20.23
N HIS A 51 4.21 14.78 20.19
CA HIS A 51 3.20 14.93 19.14
C HIS A 51 3.83 15.07 17.75
N THR A 52 4.84 15.91 17.60
CA THR A 52 5.54 16.09 16.32
C THR A 52 6.17 14.78 15.82
N ILE A 53 6.79 14.02 16.71
CA ILE A 53 7.39 12.71 16.40
C ILE A 53 6.30 11.73 16.00
N SER A 54 5.21 11.64 16.75
CA SER A 54 4.07 10.75 16.46
C SER A 54 3.48 11.04 15.08
N ASP A 55 3.30 12.32 14.74
CA ASP A 55 2.79 12.73 13.42
C ASP A 55 3.74 12.35 12.29
N LYS A 56 5.06 12.54 12.47
CA LYS A 56 6.07 12.13 11.48
C LYS A 56 6.06 10.62 11.26
N ILE A 57 6.04 9.82 12.33
CA ILE A 57 5.95 8.35 12.24
C ILE A 57 4.67 7.93 11.51
N THR A 58 3.54 8.52 11.85
CA THR A 58 2.25 8.21 11.22
C THR A 58 2.26 8.51 9.73
N ARG A 59 2.79 9.67 9.32
CA ARG A 59 2.90 10.04 7.90
C ARG A 59 3.86 9.13 7.13
N SER A 60 5.01 8.79 7.72
CA SER A 60 5.97 7.86 7.10
C SER A 60 5.37 6.48 6.89
N ASN A 61 4.64 5.95 7.90
CA ASN A 61 3.95 4.68 7.79
C ASN A 61 2.83 4.70 6.74
N GLN A 62 2.05 5.80 6.66
CA GLN A 62 1.02 5.95 5.62
C GLN A 62 1.62 5.96 4.22
N SER A 63 2.69 6.73 4.01
CA SER A 63 3.40 6.78 2.73
C SER A 63 3.94 5.41 2.32
N HIS A 64 4.52 4.65 3.25
CA HIS A 64 5.00 3.29 2.99
C HIS A 64 3.83 2.34 2.64
N GLN A 65 2.72 2.41 3.36
CA GLN A 65 1.54 1.58 3.09
C GLN A 65 0.90 1.89 1.73
N GLU A 66 0.85 3.16 1.34
CA GLU A 66 0.39 3.56 0.00
C GLU A 66 1.33 3.07 -1.09
N HIS A 67 2.64 3.12 -0.85
CA HIS A 67 3.64 2.59 -1.78
C HIS A 67 3.46 1.09 -2.00
N VAL A 68 3.33 0.30 -0.94
CA VAL A 68 3.05 -1.15 -1.03
C VAL A 68 1.76 -1.43 -1.82
N CYS A 69 0.70 -0.65 -1.59
CA CYS A 69 -0.54 -0.82 -2.37
C CYS A 69 -0.33 -0.51 -3.86
N THR A 70 0.49 0.48 -4.19
CA THR A 70 0.79 0.85 -5.57
C THR A 70 1.63 -0.22 -6.25
N GLU A 71 2.71 -0.67 -5.62
CA GLU A 71 3.54 -1.79 -6.11
C GLU A 71 2.71 -3.06 -6.33
N THR A 72 1.79 -3.36 -5.41
CA THR A 72 0.84 -4.49 -5.55
C THR A 72 0.02 -4.39 -6.84
N ILE A 73 -0.55 -3.21 -7.13
CA ILE A 73 -1.36 -3.00 -8.34
C ILE A 73 -0.49 -3.10 -9.59
N ASP A 74 0.70 -2.53 -9.57
CA ASP A 74 1.62 -2.55 -10.71
C ASP A 74 2.10 -3.98 -11.00
N TYR A 75 2.40 -4.76 -9.98
CA TYR A 75 2.71 -6.19 -10.13
C TYR A 75 1.54 -6.96 -10.75
N ILE A 76 0.32 -6.75 -10.27
CA ILE A 76 -0.88 -7.38 -10.84
C ILE A 76 -1.05 -6.99 -12.31
N ARG A 77 -0.85 -5.74 -12.69
CA ARG A 77 -0.94 -5.28 -14.09
C ARG A 77 0.09 -5.92 -15.00
N GLN A 78 1.26 -6.24 -14.49
CA GLN A 78 2.31 -6.91 -15.27
C GLN A 78 2.05 -8.42 -15.42
N HIS A 79 1.41 -9.05 -14.42
CA HIS A 79 1.28 -10.51 -14.33
C HIS A 79 -0.17 -11.03 -14.42
N TYR A 80 -1.19 -10.17 -14.66
CA TYR A 80 -2.60 -10.59 -14.66
C TYR A 80 -2.92 -11.71 -15.66
N GLN A 81 -2.13 -11.88 -16.72
CA GLN A 81 -2.30 -12.92 -17.74
C GLN A 81 -1.91 -14.32 -17.23
N GLU A 82 -1.16 -14.38 -16.16
CA GLU A 82 -0.72 -15.63 -15.56
C GLU A 82 -1.87 -16.23 -14.74
N ASN A 83 -2.28 -17.45 -15.10
CA ASN A 83 -3.40 -18.11 -14.42
C ASN A 83 -3.05 -18.57 -13.00
N THR A 84 -1.75 -18.64 -12.68
CA THR A 84 -1.20 -18.99 -11.36
C THR A 84 -1.12 -17.81 -10.41
N LEU A 85 -1.26 -16.56 -10.91
CA LEU A 85 -1.16 -15.36 -10.08
C LEU A 85 -2.07 -15.45 -8.85
N CYS A 86 -1.45 -15.42 -7.68
CA CYS A 86 -2.14 -15.57 -6.40
C CYS A 86 -1.61 -14.57 -5.35
N LEU A 87 -2.35 -14.47 -4.25
CA LEU A 87 -1.98 -13.56 -3.14
C LEU A 87 -0.58 -13.83 -2.58
N ASN A 88 -0.16 -15.10 -2.50
CA ASN A 88 1.14 -15.45 -1.95
C ASN A 88 2.28 -14.90 -2.81
N GLU A 89 2.19 -15.11 -4.13
CA GLU A 89 3.17 -14.61 -5.09
C GLU A 89 3.30 -13.07 -5.05
N ILE A 90 2.16 -12.38 -4.99
CA ILE A 90 2.15 -10.91 -4.87
C ILE A 90 2.78 -10.47 -3.55
N ALA A 91 2.46 -11.14 -2.44
CA ALA A 91 2.98 -10.83 -1.12
C ALA A 91 4.50 -11.04 -1.04
N ASP A 92 5.00 -12.11 -1.66
CA ASP A 92 6.45 -12.39 -1.76
C ASP A 92 7.17 -11.27 -2.55
N ASN A 93 6.55 -10.76 -3.63
CA ASN A 93 7.12 -9.66 -4.42
C ASN A 93 7.27 -8.36 -3.61
N VAL A 94 6.26 -8.02 -2.81
CA VAL A 94 6.29 -6.81 -1.97
C VAL A 94 6.90 -7.04 -0.57
N ASN A 95 7.49 -8.20 -0.32
CA ASN A 95 8.21 -8.57 0.91
C ASN A 95 7.39 -8.44 2.20
N ILE A 96 6.10 -8.77 2.15
CA ILE A 96 5.24 -8.83 3.34
C ILE A 96 4.40 -10.11 3.37
N SER A 97 3.90 -10.51 4.55
CA SER A 97 3.06 -11.71 4.63
C SER A 97 1.72 -11.54 3.90
N PRO A 98 1.17 -12.61 3.30
CA PRO A 98 -0.13 -12.56 2.59
C PRO A 98 -1.27 -12.02 3.45
N ALA A 99 -1.30 -12.39 4.73
CA ALA A 99 -2.31 -11.89 5.68
C ALA A 99 -2.18 -10.37 5.90
N HIS A 100 -0.95 -9.88 6.07
CA HIS A 100 -0.68 -8.45 6.22
C HIS A 100 -1.03 -7.68 4.95
N LEU A 101 -0.60 -8.16 3.77
CA LEU A 101 -0.94 -7.55 2.49
C LEU A 101 -2.45 -7.45 2.28
N SER A 102 -3.18 -8.53 2.55
CA SER A 102 -4.64 -8.55 2.41
C SER A 102 -5.33 -7.53 3.32
N ALA A 103 -4.93 -7.46 4.59
CA ALA A 103 -5.49 -6.53 5.57
C ALA A 103 -5.17 -5.06 5.20
N LEU A 104 -3.91 -4.79 4.84
CA LEU A 104 -3.43 -3.48 4.44
C LEU A 104 -4.15 -2.98 3.18
N PHE A 105 -4.22 -3.83 2.16
CA PHE A 105 -4.86 -3.50 0.88
C PHE A 105 -6.35 -3.23 1.06
N LYS A 106 -7.07 -4.07 1.84
CA LYS A 106 -8.47 -3.86 2.17
C LYS A 106 -8.71 -2.56 2.94
N LYS A 107 -7.82 -2.21 3.88
CA LYS A 107 -7.89 -0.97 4.66
C LYS A 107 -7.72 0.28 3.77
N HIS A 108 -6.75 0.26 2.85
CA HIS A 108 -6.40 1.43 2.04
C HIS A 108 -7.21 1.57 0.76
N ARG A 109 -7.59 0.46 0.11
CA ARG A 109 -8.28 0.46 -1.18
C ARG A 109 -9.75 0.05 -1.08
N GLN A 110 -10.22 -0.37 0.09
CA GLN A 110 -11.60 -0.85 0.33
C GLN A 110 -12.00 -2.03 -0.59
N GLN A 111 -11.02 -2.73 -1.15
CA GLN A 111 -11.18 -3.85 -2.08
C GLN A 111 -10.29 -5.02 -1.68
N ASN A 112 -10.67 -6.23 -2.09
CA ASN A 112 -9.79 -7.39 -1.97
C ASN A 112 -8.87 -7.49 -3.19
N ILE A 113 -7.67 -8.01 -3.00
CA ILE A 113 -6.69 -8.21 -4.09
C ILE A 113 -7.26 -9.08 -5.22
N SER A 114 -8.01 -10.14 -4.87
CA SER A 114 -8.68 -11.00 -5.86
C SER A 114 -9.70 -10.25 -6.72
N ASP A 115 -10.39 -9.26 -6.16
CA ASP A 115 -11.33 -8.42 -6.90
C ASP A 115 -10.57 -7.51 -7.87
N VAL A 116 -9.42 -6.96 -7.48
CA VAL A 116 -8.57 -6.13 -8.34
C VAL A 116 -8.00 -6.95 -9.49
N ILE A 117 -7.49 -8.16 -9.24
CA ILE A 117 -7.04 -9.08 -10.30
C ILE A 117 -8.19 -9.33 -11.30
N SER A 118 -9.38 -9.63 -10.78
CA SER A 118 -10.56 -9.85 -11.63
C SER A 118 -10.92 -8.61 -12.44
N ASP A 119 -10.88 -7.42 -11.85
CA ASP A 119 -11.21 -6.16 -12.53
C ASP A 119 -10.24 -5.87 -13.69
N ILE A 120 -8.94 -6.01 -13.46
CA ILE A 120 -7.91 -5.83 -14.48
C ILE A 120 -8.09 -6.84 -15.63
N ARG A 121 -8.34 -8.11 -15.31
CA ARG A 121 -8.58 -9.15 -16.31
C ARG A 121 -9.83 -8.87 -17.14
N ILE A 122 -10.93 -8.44 -16.52
CA ILE A 122 -12.17 -8.11 -17.23
C ILE A 122 -12.01 -6.87 -18.10
N GLU A 123 -11.30 -5.85 -17.64
CA GLU A 123 -10.99 -4.67 -18.44
C GLU A 123 -10.18 -5.04 -19.69
N ALA A 124 -9.14 -5.86 -19.54
CA ALA A 124 -8.37 -6.39 -20.67
C ALA A 124 -9.24 -7.21 -21.63
N ALA A 125 -10.15 -8.05 -21.09
CA ALA A 125 -11.09 -8.82 -21.90
C ALA A 125 -12.06 -7.91 -22.70
N CYS A 126 -12.57 -6.84 -22.11
CA CYS A 126 -13.39 -5.86 -22.80
C CYS A 126 -12.67 -5.24 -24.00
N ASN A 127 -11.39 -4.92 -23.86
CA ASN A 127 -10.56 -4.38 -24.94
C ASN A 127 -10.35 -5.42 -26.06
N LEU A 128 -10.08 -6.69 -25.72
CA LEU A 128 -9.93 -7.76 -26.69
C LEU A 128 -11.24 -8.07 -27.43
N LEU A 129 -12.37 -8.07 -26.74
CA LEU A 129 -13.69 -8.30 -27.34
C LEU A 129 -14.04 -7.25 -28.38
N LYS A 130 -13.69 -5.97 -28.16
CA LYS A 130 -13.98 -4.85 -29.06
C LYS A 130 -13.02 -4.78 -30.26
N ASN A 131 -11.75 -5.13 -30.06
CA ASN A 131 -10.69 -4.84 -30.99
C ASN A 131 -10.16 -6.07 -31.74
N THR A 132 -10.69 -7.27 -31.45
CA THR A 132 -10.20 -8.51 -32.06
C THR A 132 -11.35 -9.47 -32.40
N ASN A 133 -11.08 -10.42 -33.30
CA ASN A 133 -12.00 -11.51 -33.64
C ASN A 133 -11.68 -12.81 -32.89
N LEU A 134 -10.92 -12.74 -31.79
CA LEU A 134 -10.56 -13.90 -30.97
C LEU A 134 -11.82 -14.58 -30.39
N SER A 135 -11.81 -15.89 -30.33
CA SER A 135 -12.88 -16.66 -29.67
C SER A 135 -12.91 -16.35 -28.17
N LEU A 136 -14.05 -16.57 -27.53
CA LEU A 136 -14.17 -16.38 -26.07
C LEU A 136 -13.20 -17.27 -25.29
N LYS A 137 -12.90 -18.45 -25.80
CA LYS A 137 -11.91 -19.36 -25.22
C LYS A 137 -10.53 -18.75 -25.26
N GLU A 138 -10.08 -18.22 -26.41
CA GLU A 138 -8.79 -17.57 -26.54
C GLU A 138 -8.67 -16.33 -25.65
N ILE A 139 -9.72 -15.50 -25.60
CA ILE A 139 -9.74 -14.32 -24.73
C ILE A 139 -9.62 -14.74 -23.28
N SER A 140 -10.40 -15.74 -22.83
CA SER A 140 -10.34 -16.18 -21.44
C SER A 140 -8.95 -16.60 -21.01
N PHE A 141 -8.23 -17.35 -21.83
CA PHE A 141 -6.85 -17.75 -21.57
C PHE A 141 -5.88 -16.58 -21.61
N LYS A 142 -6.01 -15.69 -22.61
CA LYS A 142 -5.13 -14.50 -22.72
C LYS A 142 -5.20 -13.56 -21.53
N VAL A 143 -6.36 -13.50 -20.88
CA VAL A 143 -6.54 -12.64 -19.70
C VAL A 143 -6.36 -13.38 -18.37
N GLY A 144 -5.79 -14.59 -18.39
CA GLY A 144 -5.39 -15.32 -17.19
C GLY A 144 -6.45 -16.20 -16.55
N TYR A 145 -7.55 -16.52 -17.25
CA TYR A 145 -8.52 -17.52 -16.76
C TYR A 145 -8.24 -18.90 -17.35
N SER A 146 -8.14 -19.91 -16.52
CA SER A 146 -7.99 -21.31 -16.95
C SER A 146 -9.29 -21.95 -17.43
N ASN A 147 -10.44 -21.33 -17.16
CA ASN A 147 -11.76 -21.85 -17.50
C ASN A 147 -12.65 -20.76 -18.10
N GLN A 148 -13.12 -20.99 -19.35
CA GLN A 148 -13.97 -20.08 -20.08
C GLN A 148 -15.34 -19.85 -19.41
N TYR A 149 -15.92 -20.86 -18.77
CA TYR A 149 -17.23 -20.72 -18.11
C TYR A 149 -17.13 -19.85 -16.87
N TYR A 150 -16.07 -20.05 -16.08
CA TYR A 150 -15.77 -19.20 -14.93
C TYR A 150 -15.49 -17.75 -15.35
N PHE A 151 -14.70 -17.55 -16.41
CA PHE A 151 -14.48 -16.24 -17.03
C PHE A 151 -15.82 -15.57 -17.40
N SER A 152 -16.71 -16.28 -18.11
CA SER A 152 -17.99 -15.73 -18.56
C SER A 152 -18.88 -15.32 -17.39
N SER A 153 -18.87 -16.09 -16.30
CA SER A 153 -19.58 -15.77 -15.06
C SER A 153 -19.02 -14.51 -14.39
N CYS A 154 -17.70 -14.41 -14.25
CA CYS A 154 -17.03 -13.23 -13.70
C CYS A 154 -17.29 -11.99 -14.56
N PHE A 155 -17.19 -12.13 -15.89
CA PHE A 155 -17.43 -11.04 -16.83
C PHE A 155 -18.88 -10.51 -16.71
N LYS A 156 -19.89 -11.41 -16.70
CA LYS A 156 -21.29 -11.02 -16.52
C LYS A 156 -21.52 -10.35 -15.17
N LYS A 157 -20.92 -10.86 -14.09
CA LYS A 157 -21.03 -10.27 -12.75
C LYS A 157 -20.48 -8.84 -12.71
N LYS A 158 -19.37 -8.57 -13.41
CA LYS A 158 -18.71 -7.24 -13.39
C LYS A 158 -19.31 -6.24 -14.37
N THR A 159 -19.73 -6.69 -15.58
CA THR A 159 -20.19 -5.81 -16.67
C THR A 159 -21.71 -5.77 -16.82
N GLY A 160 -22.45 -6.68 -16.18
CA GLY A 160 -23.88 -6.87 -16.35
C GLY A 160 -24.28 -7.60 -17.63
N LYS A 161 -23.35 -7.84 -18.56
CA LYS A 161 -23.59 -8.48 -19.87
C LYS A 161 -22.73 -9.72 -20.05
N THR A 162 -23.17 -10.66 -20.87
CA THR A 162 -22.31 -11.78 -21.26
C THR A 162 -21.22 -11.30 -22.22
N PRO A 163 -20.05 -11.98 -22.28
CA PRO A 163 -19.00 -11.63 -23.24
C PRO A 163 -19.48 -11.60 -24.69
N SER A 164 -20.39 -12.55 -25.07
CA SER A 164 -20.96 -12.59 -26.43
C SER A 164 -21.88 -11.41 -26.74
N SER A 165 -22.60 -10.88 -25.75
CA SER A 165 -23.48 -9.70 -25.96
C SER A 165 -22.74 -8.36 -25.76
N TYR A 166 -21.48 -8.41 -25.36
CA TYR A 166 -20.63 -7.24 -25.18
C TYR A 166 -19.80 -6.91 -26.43
N ARG A 167 -19.53 -7.92 -27.28
CA ARG A 167 -18.87 -7.79 -28.58
C ARG A 167 -19.73 -7.05 -29.57
#